data_21eda59e30a0552c0735315f64ebf168
#
_entry.id   21eda59e30a0552c0735315f64ebf168
#
_cell.length_a   1.000
_cell.length_b   1.000
_cell.length_c   1.000
_cell.angle_alpha   90.00
_cell.angle_beta   90.00
_cell.angle_gamma   90.00
#
_symmetry.space_group_name_H-M   'P 1'
#
loop_
_entity.id
_entity.type
_entity.pdbx_description
1 polymer ?
#
loop_
_entity_poly.entity_id
_entity_poly.type
_entity_poly.pdbx_seq_one_letter_code
_entity_poly.pdbx_strand_id
1 'polypeptide(L)'
;VGEAFDKVGKLLDLPYPGGPHIEKLALEGNSKAYDFPKPMIHSDNLDLSFSGLKTSVLYTVRDIDNLTDQIKADIAASFQQAVIEVLSKKIRKAIEVTGRSEVIIAGGVAANKALRAAIKNLETSLGIKVFYPSLKYCGDNAAMIAFVGSLRSSDKIELKASYVRARWPLSELTK
;
A
#
# COMPACT_ATOMS: atom_id res chain seq x y z
N VAL A 1 -4.30 -0.62 1.06
CA VAL A 1 -3.03 -1.28 1.45
C VAL A 1 -2.54 -0.73 2.78
N GLY A 2 -2.36 0.58 2.95
CA GLY A 2 -1.87 1.19 4.19
C GLY A 2 -2.67 0.77 5.42
N GLU A 3 -3.99 0.82 5.35
CA GLU A 3 -4.88 0.33 6.41
C GLU A 3 -4.62 -1.14 6.79
N ALA A 4 -4.27 -1.99 5.83
CA ALA A 4 -3.96 -3.39 6.13
C ALA A 4 -2.65 -3.50 6.95
N PHE A 5 -1.63 -2.72 6.60
CA PHE A 5 -0.41 -2.62 7.41
C PHE A 5 -0.68 -2.11 8.83
N ASP A 6 -1.49 -1.07 8.98
CA ASP A 6 -1.81 -0.51 10.30
C ASP A 6 -2.59 -1.52 11.17
N LYS A 7 -3.55 -2.22 10.58
CA LYS A 7 -4.33 -3.23 11.31
C LYS A 7 -3.51 -4.46 11.68
N VAL A 8 -2.64 -4.93 10.78
CA VAL A 8 -1.73 -6.04 11.10
C VAL A 8 -0.67 -5.58 12.12
N GLY A 9 -0.16 -4.35 12.01
CA GLY A 9 0.70 -3.79 13.04
C GLY A 9 0.07 -3.84 14.43
N LYS A 10 -1.21 -3.43 14.53
CA LYS A 10 -1.96 -3.51 15.79
C LYS A 10 -2.12 -4.95 16.30
N LEU A 11 -2.35 -5.93 15.42
CA LEU A 11 -2.44 -7.35 15.81
C LEU A 11 -1.13 -7.91 16.36
N LEU A 12 -0.01 -7.35 15.95
CA LEU A 12 1.34 -7.72 16.40
C LEU A 12 1.85 -6.85 17.56
N ASP A 13 0.99 -6.00 18.15
CA ASP A 13 1.33 -5.03 19.21
C ASP A 13 2.42 -4.03 18.81
N LEU A 14 2.45 -3.66 17.51
CA LEU A 14 3.40 -2.66 17.00
C LEU A 14 2.82 -1.25 17.13
N PRO A 15 3.68 -0.22 17.28
CA PRO A 15 3.23 1.18 17.30
C PRO A 15 2.57 1.61 15.99
N TYR A 16 1.74 2.67 16.09
CA TYR A 16 1.18 3.36 14.93
C TYR A 16 2.13 4.46 14.43
N PRO A 17 2.28 4.63 13.11
CA PRO A 17 1.70 3.84 12.00
C PRO A 17 2.38 2.47 11.84
N GLY A 18 1.58 1.41 11.54
CA GLY A 18 2.06 0.03 11.48
C GLY A 18 3.04 -0.26 10.34
N GLY A 19 2.93 0.45 9.21
CA GLY A 19 3.73 0.19 8.01
C GLY A 19 5.24 0.14 8.25
N PRO A 20 5.89 1.19 8.78
CA PRO A 20 7.33 1.21 9.05
C PRO A 20 7.78 0.14 10.05
N HIS A 21 6.95 -0.16 11.04
CA HIS A 21 7.26 -1.17 12.06
C HIS A 21 7.19 -2.58 11.50
N ILE A 22 6.17 -2.88 10.68
CA ILE A 22 6.09 -4.16 9.95
C ILE A 22 7.27 -4.32 9.00
N GLU A 23 7.64 -3.28 8.25
CA GLU A 23 8.78 -3.33 7.34
C GLU A 23 10.08 -3.66 8.07
N LYS A 24 10.31 -3.01 9.23
CA LYS A 24 11.50 -3.27 10.05
C LYS A 24 11.50 -4.70 10.59
N LEU A 25 10.38 -5.13 11.17
CA LEU A 25 10.24 -6.45 11.77
C LEU A 25 10.36 -7.58 10.73
N ALA A 26 9.84 -7.36 9.52
CA ALA A 26 9.92 -8.30 8.41
C ALA A 26 11.36 -8.61 7.96
N LEU A 27 12.34 -7.76 8.28
CA LEU A 27 13.75 -8.01 7.98
C LEU A 27 14.34 -9.18 8.81
N GLU A 28 13.76 -9.45 9.96
CA GLU A 28 14.20 -10.49 10.90
C GLU A 28 13.39 -11.79 10.74
N GLY A 29 12.33 -11.76 9.90
CA GLY A 29 11.41 -12.87 9.73
C GLY A 29 11.61 -13.67 8.46
N ASN A 30 11.03 -14.88 8.45
CA ASN A 30 10.96 -15.73 7.28
C ASN A 30 9.65 -15.46 6.51
N SER A 31 9.75 -14.91 5.31
CA SER A 31 8.60 -14.59 4.45
C SER A 31 7.84 -15.80 3.92
N LYS A 32 8.33 -17.02 4.15
CA LYS A 32 7.70 -18.30 3.77
C LYS A 32 7.15 -19.07 4.97
N ALA A 33 7.21 -18.51 6.18
CA ALA A 33 6.73 -19.20 7.39
C ALA A 33 5.20 -19.39 7.38
N TYR A 34 4.47 -18.45 6.80
CA TYR A 34 3.01 -18.48 6.69
C TYR A 34 2.58 -18.28 5.24
N ASP A 35 1.71 -19.15 4.74
CA ASP A 35 1.10 -18.99 3.41
C ASP A 35 -0.21 -18.20 3.52
N PHE A 36 -0.07 -16.89 3.58
CA PHE A 36 -1.21 -16.01 3.63
C PHE A 36 -1.92 -15.86 2.27
N PRO A 37 -3.25 -15.73 2.26
CA PRO A 37 -4.01 -15.56 1.04
C PRO A 37 -3.61 -14.27 0.30
N LYS A 38 -3.67 -14.33 -1.02
CA LYS A 38 -3.37 -13.24 -1.94
C LYS A 38 -4.64 -12.87 -2.70
N PRO A 39 -5.56 -12.11 -2.06
CA PRO A 39 -6.88 -11.88 -2.62
C PRO A 39 -6.80 -11.21 -4.00
N MET A 40 -7.68 -11.65 -4.90
CA MET A 40 -7.81 -11.13 -6.27
C MET A 40 -6.55 -11.22 -7.13
N ILE A 41 -5.50 -11.94 -6.70
CA ILE A 41 -4.24 -12.03 -7.45
C ILE A 41 -4.44 -12.65 -8.85
N HIS A 42 -5.46 -13.49 -9.02
CA HIS A 42 -5.81 -14.16 -10.27
C HIS A 42 -7.05 -13.57 -10.98
N SER A 43 -7.68 -12.53 -10.40
CA SER A 43 -8.84 -11.90 -11.06
C SER A 43 -8.43 -11.14 -12.32
N ASP A 44 -9.33 -11.12 -13.30
CA ASP A 44 -9.05 -10.50 -14.61
C ASP A 44 -9.14 -8.98 -14.62
N ASN A 45 -9.62 -8.36 -13.55
CA ASN A 45 -9.65 -6.92 -13.37
C ASN A 45 -8.40 -6.39 -12.67
N LEU A 46 -8.31 -5.07 -12.50
CA LEU A 46 -7.24 -4.37 -11.77
C LEU A 46 -7.59 -4.06 -10.32
N ASP A 47 -8.71 -4.59 -9.83
CA ASP A 47 -9.14 -4.36 -8.47
C ASP A 47 -8.19 -4.99 -7.44
N LEU A 48 -8.11 -4.36 -6.28
CA LEU A 48 -7.30 -4.77 -5.15
C LEU A 48 -8.18 -4.97 -3.91
N SER A 49 -7.95 -6.06 -3.19
CA SER A 49 -8.54 -6.29 -1.87
C SER A 49 -7.50 -6.86 -0.92
N PHE A 50 -7.50 -6.38 0.31
CA PHE A 50 -6.64 -6.89 1.40
C PHE A 50 -7.46 -7.33 2.61
N SER A 51 -8.79 -7.36 2.47
CA SER A 51 -9.71 -7.71 3.56
C SER A 51 -9.49 -9.14 4.04
N GLY A 52 -9.46 -10.10 3.11
CA GLY A 52 -9.21 -11.51 3.43
C GLY A 52 -7.82 -11.77 4.01
N LEU A 53 -6.80 -11.09 3.49
CA LEU A 53 -5.44 -11.17 4.01
C LEU A 53 -5.36 -10.72 5.48
N LYS A 54 -5.94 -9.56 5.80
CA LYS A 54 -6.00 -9.04 7.17
C LYS A 54 -6.73 -9.98 8.12
N THR A 55 -7.84 -10.56 7.69
CA THR A 55 -8.63 -11.51 8.49
C THR A 55 -7.85 -12.80 8.72
N SER A 56 -7.11 -13.30 7.73
CA SER A 56 -6.26 -14.48 7.87
C SER A 56 -5.16 -14.24 8.91
N VAL A 57 -4.49 -13.09 8.89
CA VAL A 57 -3.50 -12.75 9.93
C VAL A 57 -4.14 -12.69 11.32
N LEU A 58 -5.34 -12.11 11.44
CA LEU A 58 -6.06 -12.07 12.72
C LEU A 58 -6.28 -13.48 13.28
N TYR A 59 -6.75 -14.42 12.46
CA TYR A 59 -6.97 -15.79 12.91
C TYR A 59 -5.65 -16.49 13.27
N THR A 60 -4.61 -16.33 12.45
CA THR A 60 -3.28 -16.87 12.75
C THR A 60 -2.76 -16.39 14.09
N VAL A 61 -2.83 -15.09 14.37
CA VAL A 61 -2.35 -14.52 15.65
C VAL A 61 -3.19 -15.02 16.82
N ARG A 62 -4.52 -15.11 16.65
CA ARG A 62 -5.43 -15.58 17.69
C ARG A 62 -5.19 -17.05 18.08
N ASP A 63 -4.83 -17.87 17.11
CA ASP A 63 -4.66 -19.31 17.30
C ASP A 63 -3.24 -19.67 17.82
N ILE A 64 -2.39 -18.67 18.11
CA ILE A 64 -1.04 -18.83 18.69
C ILE A 64 -1.08 -18.50 20.18
N ASP A 65 -0.83 -19.50 21.04
CA ASP A 65 -0.82 -19.31 22.49
C ASP A 65 0.30 -18.41 23.01
N ASN A 66 1.48 -18.47 22.38
CA ASN A 66 2.65 -17.68 22.75
C ASN A 66 3.24 -16.96 21.53
N LEU A 67 2.89 -15.70 21.36
CA LEU A 67 3.32 -14.86 20.25
C LEU A 67 4.72 -14.29 20.50
N THR A 68 5.75 -15.11 20.27
CA THR A 68 7.16 -14.70 20.42
C THR A 68 7.59 -13.65 19.39
N ASP A 69 8.69 -12.93 19.64
CA ASP A 69 9.21 -11.93 18.71
C ASP A 69 9.57 -12.53 17.34
N GLN A 70 10.11 -13.76 17.31
CA GLN A 70 10.38 -14.46 16.07
C GLN A 70 9.10 -14.77 15.28
N ILE A 71 8.04 -15.22 15.96
CA ILE A 71 6.74 -15.48 15.32
C ILE A 71 6.15 -14.18 14.77
N LYS A 72 6.24 -13.06 15.52
CA LYS A 72 5.81 -11.75 15.02
C LYS A 72 6.59 -11.34 13.77
N ALA A 73 7.91 -11.56 13.75
CA ALA A 73 8.76 -11.27 12.60
C ALA A 73 8.38 -12.11 11.38
N ASP A 74 8.14 -13.40 11.57
CA ASP A 74 7.72 -14.33 10.50
C ASP A 74 6.35 -13.96 9.92
N ILE A 75 5.39 -13.60 10.78
CA ILE A 75 4.07 -13.10 10.36
C ILE A 75 4.22 -11.79 9.57
N ALA A 76 5.01 -10.83 10.07
CA ALA A 76 5.25 -9.55 9.41
C ALA A 76 5.89 -9.75 8.03
N ALA A 77 6.89 -10.62 7.91
CA ALA A 77 7.57 -10.93 6.67
C ALA A 77 6.65 -11.62 5.66
N SER A 78 5.89 -12.63 6.10
CA SER A 78 4.95 -13.37 5.24
C SER A 78 3.77 -12.49 4.78
N PHE A 79 3.23 -11.64 5.68
CA PHE A 79 2.21 -10.65 5.32
C PHE A 79 2.72 -9.65 4.30
N GLN A 80 3.89 -9.04 4.54
CA GLN A 80 4.50 -8.09 3.60
C GLN A 80 4.73 -8.72 2.23
N GLN A 81 5.24 -9.95 2.19
CA GLN A 81 5.46 -10.69 0.96
C GLN A 81 4.16 -10.91 0.18
N ALA A 82 3.08 -11.31 0.84
CA ALA A 82 1.77 -11.50 0.19
C ALA A 82 1.24 -10.18 -0.42
N VAL A 83 1.38 -9.05 0.28
CA VAL A 83 1.01 -7.72 -0.24
C VAL A 83 1.84 -7.36 -1.49
N ILE A 84 3.17 -7.55 -1.42
CA ILE A 84 4.08 -7.22 -2.52
C ILE A 84 3.76 -8.06 -3.76
N GLU A 85 3.47 -9.34 -3.61
CA GLU A 85 3.11 -10.22 -4.71
C GLU A 85 1.81 -9.78 -5.40
N VAL A 86 0.77 -9.45 -4.63
CA VAL A 86 -0.49 -8.94 -5.18
C VAL A 86 -0.26 -7.65 -5.97
N LEU A 87 0.43 -6.68 -5.38
CA LEU A 87 0.71 -5.39 -6.02
C LEU A 87 1.55 -5.56 -7.27
N SER A 88 2.63 -6.34 -7.21
CA SER A 88 3.53 -6.58 -8.35
C SER A 88 2.78 -7.23 -9.52
N LYS A 89 1.92 -8.22 -9.25
CA LYS A 89 1.14 -8.89 -10.30
C LYS A 89 0.10 -7.97 -10.91
N LYS A 90 -0.57 -7.15 -10.11
CA LYS A 90 -1.55 -6.18 -10.61
C LYS A 90 -0.91 -5.03 -11.39
N ILE A 91 0.27 -4.57 -10.98
CA ILE A 91 1.04 -3.58 -11.76
C ILE A 91 1.44 -4.17 -13.11
N ARG A 92 1.97 -5.40 -13.16
CA ARG A 92 2.27 -6.08 -14.41
C ARG A 92 1.05 -6.16 -15.32
N LYS A 93 -0.09 -6.63 -14.79
CA LYS A 93 -1.34 -6.71 -15.54
C LYS A 93 -1.81 -5.35 -16.05
N ALA A 94 -1.70 -4.30 -15.24
CA ALA A 94 -2.06 -2.95 -15.65
C ALA A 94 -1.23 -2.46 -16.85
N ILE A 95 0.07 -2.76 -16.85
CA ILE A 95 0.98 -2.43 -17.96
C ILE A 95 0.56 -3.21 -19.23
N GLU A 96 0.31 -4.52 -19.09
CA GLU A 96 -0.12 -5.37 -20.20
C GLU A 96 -1.43 -4.90 -20.84
N VAL A 97 -2.43 -4.54 -20.03
CA VAL A 97 -3.75 -4.10 -20.50
C VAL A 97 -3.72 -2.70 -21.10
N THR A 98 -2.92 -1.79 -20.52
CA THR A 98 -2.92 -0.37 -20.95
C THR A 98 -1.86 -0.07 -22.01
N GLY A 99 -0.86 -0.93 -22.18
CA GLY A 99 0.30 -0.68 -23.05
C GLY A 99 1.19 0.47 -22.59
N ARG A 100 1.04 0.93 -21.33
CA ARG A 100 1.83 2.05 -20.80
C ARG A 100 3.22 1.59 -20.39
N SER A 101 4.22 2.38 -20.75
CA SER A 101 5.62 2.15 -20.37
C SER A 101 6.07 2.96 -19.15
N GLU A 102 5.22 3.81 -18.61
CA GLU A 102 5.50 4.65 -17.45
C GLU A 102 4.48 4.38 -16.34
N VAL A 103 4.97 4.20 -15.11
CA VAL A 103 4.17 3.89 -13.92
C VAL A 103 4.55 4.82 -12.79
N ILE A 104 3.57 5.37 -12.10
CA ILE A 104 3.76 6.18 -10.89
C ILE A 104 3.28 5.38 -9.69
N ILE A 105 4.12 5.22 -8.69
CA ILE A 105 3.79 4.58 -7.41
C ILE A 105 3.77 5.66 -6.33
N ALA A 106 2.61 5.90 -5.74
CA ALA A 106 2.40 6.95 -4.74
C ALA A 106 1.62 6.43 -3.51
N GLY A 107 1.48 7.28 -2.49
CA GLY A 107 0.85 6.95 -1.21
C GLY A 107 1.83 6.35 -0.20
N GLY A 108 1.40 6.17 1.06
CA GLY A 108 2.26 5.77 2.18
C GLY A 108 3.06 4.48 1.94
N VAL A 109 2.43 3.49 1.31
CA VAL A 109 3.09 2.19 1.02
C VAL A 109 4.17 2.31 -0.06
N ALA A 110 4.17 3.38 -0.87
CA ALA A 110 5.26 3.67 -1.82
C ALA A 110 6.61 3.95 -1.12
N ALA A 111 6.62 4.19 0.19
CA ALA A 111 7.84 4.30 0.99
C ALA A 111 8.48 2.94 1.31
N ASN A 112 7.72 1.83 1.28
CA ASN A 112 8.19 0.49 1.64
C ASN A 112 9.32 0.03 0.72
N LYS A 113 10.47 -0.28 1.29
CA LYS A 113 11.70 -0.64 0.56
C LYS A 113 11.58 -1.98 -0.16
N ALA A 114 10.93 -2.97 0.47
CA ALA A 114 10.75 -4.28 -0.14
C ALA A 114 9.82 -4.21 -1.37
N LEU A 115 8.75 -3.38 -1.30
CA LEU A 115 7.91 -3.08 -2.45
C LEU A 115 8.71 -2.39 -3.56
N ARG A 116 9.51 -1.38 -3.23
CA ARG A 116 10.36 -0.68 -4.22
C ARG A 116 11.34 -1.63 -4.90
N ALA A 117 11.95 -2.54 -4.15
CA ALA A 117 12.84 -3.55 -4.72
C ALA A 117 12.12 -4.49 -5.70
N ALA A 118 10.93 -4.97 -5.32
CA ALA A 118 10.12 -5.82 -6.20
C ALA A 118 9.70 -5.09 -7.49
N ILE A 119 9.31 -3.82 -7.39
CA ILE A 119 8.92 -3.01 -8.55
C ILE A 119 10.15 -2.66 -9.41
N LYS A 120 11.32 -2.47 -8.82
CA LYS A 120 12.56 -2.29 -9.58
C LYS A 120 12.88 -3.50 -10.47
N ASN A 121 12.62 -4.71 -9.96
CA ASN A 121 12.74 -5.93 -10.75
C ASN A 121 11.73 -5.97 -11.91
N LEU A 122 10.49 -5.48 -11.70
CA LEU A 122 9.51 -5.33 -12.78
C LEU A 122 9.97 -4.29 -13.81
N GLU A 123 10.48 -3.15 -13.38
CA GLU A 123 11.03 -2.11 -14.26
C GLU A 123 12.06 -2.69 -15.22
N THR A 124 13.01 -3.47 -14.69
CA THR A 124 14.06 -4.10 -15.48
C THR A 124 13.50 -5.19 -16.42
N SER A 125 12.60 -6.05 -15.92
CA SER A 125 12.10 -7.19 -16.68
C SER A 125 11.10 -6.82 -17.79
N LEU A 126 10.40 -5.70 -17.64
CA LEU A 126 9.38 -5.24 -18.58
C LEU A 126 9.84 -4.06 -19.44
N GLY A 127 11.03 -3.51 -19.19
CA GLY A 127 11.54 -2.32 -19.90
C GLY A 127 10.69 -1.06 -19.68
N ILE A 128 10.05 -0.96 -18.51
CA ILE A 128 9.20 0.19 -18.13
C ILE A 128 9.99 1.18 -17.30
N LYS A 129 9.40 2.37 -17.08
CA LYS A 129 9.96 3.42 -16.25
C LYS A 129 9.04 3.65 -15.03
N VAL A 130 9.61 3.61 -13.83
CA VAL A 130 8.82 3.78 -12.60
C VAL A 130 9.25 5.04 -11.88
N PHE A 131 8.25 5.82 -11.47
CA PHE A 131 8.44 7.07 -10.74
C PHE A 131 7.90 6.95 -9.32
N TYR A 132 8.63 7.51 -8.37
CA TYR A 132 8.24 7.59 -6.96
C TYR A 132 8.35 9.03 -6.46
N PRO A 133 7.47 9.48 -5.59
CA PRO A 133 7.69 10.71 -4.85
C PRO A 133 8.89 10.52 -3.89
N SER A 134 9.53 11.62 -3.50
CA SER A 134 10.50 11.54 -2.40
C SER A 134 9.81 11.06 -1.13
N LEU A 135 10.55 10.35 -0.25
CA LEU A 135 9.97 9.67 0.93
C LEU A 135 9.12 10.58 1.81
N LYS A 136 9.52 11.85 1.95
CA LYS A 136 8.79 12.86 2.74
C LYS A 136 7.41 13.21 2.17
N TYR A 137 7.13 12.87 0.92
CA TYR A 137 5.85 13.12 0.25
C TYR A 137 5.05 11.85 -0.05
N CYS A 138 5.49 10.69 0.44
CA CYS A 138 4.73 9.45 0.27
C CYS A 138 3.47 9.41 1.14
N GLY A 139 3.50 9.99 2.34
CA GLY A 139 2.33 10.11 3.23
C GLY A 139 1.55 11.40 2.99
N ASP A 140 0.48 11.56 3.75
CA ASP A 140 -0.33 12.78 3.74
C ASP A 140 0.53 13.98 4.17
N ASN A 141 0.47 15.06 3.41
CA ASN A 141 1.23 16.27 3.70
C ASN A 141 0.56 17.53 3.14
N ALA A 142 0.80 18.66 3.81
CA ALA A 142 0.20 19.94 3.41
C ALA A 142 0.68 20.43 2.03
N ALA A 143 1.90 20.06 1.62
CA ALA A 143 2.45 20.52 0.33
C ALA A 143 1.64 20.00 -0.86
N MET A 144 1.12 18.77 -0.81
CA MET A 144 0.28 18.22 -1.88
C MET A 144 -1.04 19.00 -2.02
N ILE A 145 -1.63 19.42 -0.90
CA ILE A 145 -2.88 20.21 -0.90
C ILE A 145 -2.61 21.64 -1.37
N ALA A 146 -1.54 22.26 -0.90
CA ALA A 146 -1.13 23.59 -1.35
C ALA A 146 -0.83 23.62 -2.85
N PHE A 147 -0.17 22.58 -3.37
CA PHE A 147 0.12 22.46 -4.79
C PHE A 147 -1.15 22.36 -5.64
N VAL A 148 -2.09 21.48 -5.25
CA VAL A 148 -3.40 21.36 -5.93
C VAL A 148 -4.18 22.67 -5.85
N GLY A 149 -4.19 23.32 -4.68
CA GLY A 149 -4.82 24.63 -4.49
C GLY A 149 -4.21 25.71 -5.41
N SER A 150 -2.89 25.72 -5.58
CA SER A 150 -2.21 26.60 -6.50
C SER A 150 -2.61 26.37 -7.96
N LEU A 151 -2.67 25.11 -8.41
CA LEU A 151 -3.11 24.76 -9.76
C LEU A 151 -4.58 25.15 -10.04
N ARG A 152 -5.40 25.22 -9.01
CA ARG A 152 -6.83 25.57 -9.08
C ARG A 152 -7.14 26.97 -8.54
N SER A 153 -6.15 27.81 -8.40
CA SER A 153 -6.32 29.17 -7.83
C SER A 153 -7.25 30.09 -8.65
N SER A 154 -7.43 29.78 -9.94
CA SER A 154 -8.38 30.48 -10.81
C SER A 154 -9.84 30.03 -10.63
N ASP A 155 -10.08 28.89 -9.95
CA ASP A 155 -11.41 28.39 -9.69
C ASP A 155 -12.05 29.28 -8.61
N LYS A 156 -12.85 30.26 -9.04
CA LYS A 156 -13.57 31.16 -8.11
C LYS A 156 -14.67 30.38 -7.41
N ILE A 157 -14.41 29.92 -6.20
CA ILE A 157 -15.40 29.32 -5.33
C ILE A 157 -15.85 30.38 -4.31
N GLU A 158 -17.09 30.84 -4.41
CA GLU A 158 -17.70 31.57 -3.31
C GLU A 158 -17.86 30.60 -2.12
N LEU A 159 -17.08 30.80 -1.09
CA LEU A 159 -17.20 30.03 0.18
C LEU A 159 -18.49 30.46 0.91
N LYS A 160 -19.64 29.98 0.45
CA LYS A 160 -20.91 30.17 1.18
C LYS A 160 -21.02 29.26 2.39
N ALA A 161 -20.33 28.13 2.38
CA ALA A 161 -20.17 27.20 3.50
C ALA A 161 -18.98 26.28 3.27
N SER A 162 -18.24 25.96 4.33
CA SER A 162 -17.19 24.93 4.28
C SER A 162 -17.82 23.58 4.59
N TYR A 163 -17.87 22.68 3.63
CA TYR A 163 -18.32 21.31 3.84
C TYR A 163 -17.11 20.38 3.97
N VAL A 164 -17.05 19.65 5.07
CA VAL A 164 -16.10 18.57 5.26
C VAL A 164 -16.76 17.26 4.85
N ARG A 165 -16.19 16.55 3.89
CA ARG A 165 -16.66 15.24 3.44
C ARG A 165 -15.61 14.18 3.77
N ALA A 166 -16.00 13.12 4.46
CA ALA A 166 -15.15 11.97 4.75
C ALA A 166 -14.80 11.18 3.48
N ARG A 167 -15.66 11.21 2.49
CA ARG A 167 -15.43 10.68 1.14
C ARG A 167 -15.86 11.70 0.10
N TRP A 168 -14.93 12.05 -0.78
CA TRP A 168 -15.21 12.92 -1.90
C TRP A 168 -14.74 12.23 -3.19
N PRO A 169 -15.66 11.74 -4.04
CA PRO A 169 -15.29 11.11 -5.31
C PRO A 169 -14.58 12.11 -6.22
N LEU A 170 -13.48 11.69 -6.82
CA LEU A 170 -12.73 12.53 -7.78
C LEU A 170 -13.59 12.93 -8.99
N SER A 171 -14.58 12.10 -9.35
CA SER A 171 -15.53 12.38 -10.43
C SER A 171 -16.46 13.59 -10.14
N GLU A 172 -16.62 14.00 -8.89
CA GLU A 172 -17.37 15.19 -8.49
C GLU A 172 -16.54 16.48 -8.51
N LEU A 173 -15.22 16.38 -8.74
CA LEU A 173 -14.37 17.54 -8.95
C LEU A 173 -14.60 18.05 -10.38
N THR A 174 -15.55 18.97 -10.52
CA THR A 174 -15.79 19.66 -11.80
C THR A 174 -14.53 20.43 -12.23
N LYS A 175 -14.30 20.44 -13.54
CA LYS A 175 -13.22 21.22 -14.17
C LYS A 175 -13.51 22.69 -14.05
#